data_9c683f3b9c2c1a3c8f60534b55d9cb76
#
_entry.id   9c683f3b9c2c1a3c8f60534b55d9cb76
#
_cell.length_a   1.000
_cell.length_b   1.000
_cell.length_c   1.000
_cell.angle_alpha   90.00
_cell.angle_beta   90.00
_cell.angle_gamma   90.00
#
_symmetry.space_group_name_H-M   'P 1'
#
loop_
_entity.id
_entity.type
_entity.pdbx_description
1 polymer ?
#
loop_
_entity_poly.entity_id
_entity_poly.type
_entity_poly.pdbx_seq_one_letter_code
_entity_poly.pdbx_strand_id
1 'polypeptide(L)'
;MGIRDRRMLMIIKAMLKAGVIKETKINEMGTPQGGIISPLLANVYLHKLDQWITREWEEKKMRNGTTIRTAKYKSLRDHSTITKPEFYVRYADDWVLFTNSRGNAEKWKYRIKKYLKENLKLELSDDKTLITNIKKKPMKFLGFKIKMIPHGKGGKYIGYASADTEKIKGKVEQIRKDLRKLKFATNQEWLITDINRINSKIRGIINYYSSAPSVNRDVRPFKEKLKYASYKALKRYGAKWIPANQCYNLAPLYPDRTEQVPAIKINGRWLGIMSIGFATWIKTNQKNQKETPYTAEGRRIRLQNTGKKPLTVRAQWLLDSGYLNLIQGVKSSKIYNFEFFMNRCYAFNRDKGKCKICGDILQPFNTRTHHINTKLPLNEINKVSNLVTVCDKCHTLIHLKDLSDVNLSRLKTNAIRKLEEYRKCVH
;
A
#
# COMPACT_ATOMS: atom_id res chain seq x y z
N MET A 1 -24.13 -2.64 -11.57
CA MET A 1 -23.60 -1.27 -11.60
C MET A 1 -23.94 -0.68 -12.96
N GLY A 2 -24.63 0.46 -12.96
CA GLY A 2 -25.14 0.97 -14.23
C GLY A 2 -24.27 2.11 -14.79
N ILE A 3 -23.01 1.83 -15.15
CA ILE A 3 -22.26 2.79 -15.96
C ILE A 3 -22.92 2.81 -17.36
N ARG A 4 -23.66 3.89 -17.66
CA ARG A 4 -24.37 4.07 -18.93
C ARG A 4 -23.64 5.01 -19.88
N ASP A 5 -22.61 5.70 -19.40
CA ASP A 5 -21.80 6.61 -20.20
C ASP A 5 -21.04 5.81 -21.29
N ARG A 6 -21.47 6.01 -22.54
CA ARG A 6 -20.92 5.33 -23.71
C ARG A 6 -19.43 5.65 -23.92
N ARG A 7 -19.00 6.88 -23.63
CA ARG A 7 -17.60 7.30 -23.77
C ARG A 7 -16.71 6.56 -22.76
N MET A 8 -17.15 6.46 -21.51
CA MET A 8 -16.45 5.71 -20.47
C MET A 8 -16.35 4.21 -20.83
N LEU A 9 -17.41 3.61 -21.33
CA LEU A 9 -17.42 2.22 -21.79
C LEU A 9 -16.47 1.99 -22.97
N MET A 10 -16.37 2.94 -23.90
CA MET A 10 -15.42 2.89 -25.03
C MET A 10 -13.96 2.95 -24.52
N ILE A 11 -13.67 3.84 -23.57
CA ILE A 11 -12.33 3.95 -22.97
C ILE A 11 -11.95 2.64 -22.28
N ILE A 12 -12.84 2.07 -21.44
CA ILE A 12 -12.61 0.78 -20.78
C ILE A 12 -12.36 -0.32 -21.82
N LYS A 13 -13.16 -0.38 -22.88
CA LYS A 13 -12.99 -1.35 -23.98
C LYS A 13 -11.65 -1.19 -24.69
N ALA A 14 -11.23 0.05 -24.94
CA ALA A 14 -9.93 0.34 -25.54
C ALA A 14 -8.77 -0.10 -24.62
N MET A 15 -8.86 0.18 -23.31
CA MET A 15 -7.88 -0.26 -22.33
C MET A 15 -7.77 -1.80 -22.22
N LEU A 16 -8.90 -2.50 -22.34
CA LEU A 16 -8.92 -3.97 -22.33
C LEU A 16 -8.30 -4.56 -23.62
N LYS A 17 -8.46 -3.88 -24.76
CA LYS A 17 -7.89 -4.30 -26.05
C LYS A 17 -6.42 -3.94 -26.22
N ALA A 18 -5.90 -2.95 -25.50
CA ALA A 18 -4.57 -2.39 -25.68
C ALA A 18 -3.41 -3.37 -25.41
N GLY A 19 -3.67 -4.52 -24.78
CA GLY A 19 -2.65 -5.52 -24.51
C GLY A 19 -1.51 -5.03 -23.60
N VAL A 20 -0.51 -5.88 -23.37
CA VAL A 20 0.76 -5.50 -22.75
C VAL A 20 1.78 -5.30 -23.85
N ILE A 21 2.42 -4.14 -23.91
CA ILE A 21 3.39 -3.72 -24.95
C ILE A 21 4.52 -4.77 -25.20
N LYS A 22 4.76 -5.67 -24.24
CA LYS A 22 5.80 -6.74 -24.34
C LYS A 22 5.30 -8.06 -24.92
N GLU A 23 4.01 -8.27 -25.04
CA GLU A 23 3.44 -9.50 -25.57
C GLU A 23 2.71 -9.18 -26.88
N THR A 24 3.33 -9.50 -28.01
CA THR A 24 2.77 -9.35 -29.36
C THR A 24 1.54 -10.24 -29.64
N LYS A 25 1.05 -10.98 -28.63
CA LYS A 25 -0.14 -11.81 -28.74
C LYS A 25 -1.37 -11.07 -28.24
N ILE A 26 -2.32 -10.87 -29.12
CA ILE A 26 -3.68 -10.44 -28.76
C ILE A 26 -4.32 -11.61 -28.00
N ASN A 27 -4.53 -11.42 -26.71
CA ASN A 27 -5.28 -12.39 -25.92
C ASN A 27 -6.76 -12.28 -26.29
N GLU A 28 -7.29 -13.29 -26.95
CA GLU A 28 -8.71 -13.37 -27.33
C GLU A 28 -9.63 -13.49 -26.11
N MET A 29 -9.13 -13.95 -24.97
CA MET A 29 -9.87 -14.07 -23.72
C MET A 29 -9.12 -13.46 -22.52
N GLY A 30 -9.85 -12.74 -21.67
CA GLY A 30 -9.36 -12.17 -20.42
C GLY A 30 -8.80 -10.75 -20.56
N THR A 31 -8.26 -10.25 -19.44
CA THR A 31 -7.58 -8.94 -19.40
C THR A 31 -6.07 -9.16 -19.39
N PRO A 32 -5.28 -8.28 -20.02
CA PRO A 32 -3.83 -8.38 -19.98
C PRO A 32 -3.32 -8.42 -18.52
N GLN A 33 -2.47 -9.38 -18.21
CA GLN A 33 -1.85 -9.47 -16.89
C GLN A 33 -0.93 -8.26 -16.68
N GLY A 34 -1.12 -7.50 -15.57
CA GLY A 34 -0.35 -6.29 -15.27
C GLY A 34 -0.99 -4.98 -15.73
N GLY A 35 -2.15 -5.01 -16.39
CA GLY A 35 -2.91 -3.79 -16.72
C GLY A 35 -3.41 -3.07 -15.45
N ILE A 36 -3.24 -1.74 -15.39
CA ILE A 36 -3.62 -0.92 -14.21
C ILE A 36 -5.10 -1.05 -13.87
N ILE A 37 -5.97 -1.19 -14.85
CA ILE A 37 -7.43 -1.31 -14.68
C ILE A 37 -7.89 -2.76 -14.39
N SER A 38 -7.07 -3.76 -14.71
CA SER A 38 -7.44 -5.18 -14.59
C SER A 38 -7.90 -5.59 -13.19
N PRO A 39 -7.22 -5.20 -12.08
CA PRO A 39 -7.68 -5.55 -10.74
C PRO A 39 -9.04 -4.93 -10.37
N LEU A 40 -9.32 -3.72 -10.86
CA LEU A 40 -10.60 -3.06 -10.64
C LEU A 40 -11.71 -3.80 -11.38
N LEU A 41 -11.52 -4.11 -12.65
CA LEU A 41 -12.51 -4.81 -13.47
C LEU A 41 -12.76 -6.24 -12.98
N ALA A 42 -11.71 -6.96 -12.58
CA ALA A 42 -11.83 -8.27 -11.96
C ALA A 42 -12.70 -8.22 -10.69
N ASN A 43 -12.49 -7.21 -9.84
CA ASN A 43 -13.31 -7.02 -8.65
C ASN A 43 -14.77 -6.68 -8.99
N VAL A 44 -15.03 -5.85 -9.99
CA VAL A 44 -16.39 -5.53 -10.47
C VAL A 44 -17.07 -6.79 -11.01
N TYR A 45 -16.35 -7.61 -11.76
CA TYR A 45 -16.87 -8.83 -12.36
C TYR A 45 -17.22 -9.89 -11.30
N LEU A 46 -16.30 -10.15 -10.37
CA LEU A 46 -16.47 -11.12 -9.28
C LEU A 46 -17.43 -10.63 -8.19
N HIS A 47 -17.76 -9.33 -8.15
CA HIS A 47 -18.76 -8.80 -7.22
C HIS A 47 -20.14 -9.47 -7.36
N LYS A 48 -20.48 -10.00 -8.53
CA LYS A 48 -21.69 -10.80 -8.73
C LYS A 48 -21.67 -12.09 -7.89
N LEU A 49 -20.51 -12.74 -7.78
CA LEU A 49 -20.33 -13.89 -6.90
C LEU A 49 -20.51 -13.48 -5.43
N ASP A 50 -19.90 -12.36 -5.03
CA ASP A 50 -20.03 -11.85 -3.66
C ASP A 50 -21.49 -11.62 -3.30
N GLN A 51 -22.24 -10.92 -4.16
CA GLN A 51 -23.66 -10.65 -3.97
C GLN A 51 -24.51 -11.94 -3.91
N TRP A 52 -24.19 -12.92 -4.77
CA TRP A 52 -24.92 -14.17 -4.76
C TRP A 52 -24.71 -14.95 -3.46
N ILE A 53 -23.46 -15.08 -2.97
CA ILE A 53 -23.16 -15.75 -1.69
C ILE A 53 -23.83 -14.99 -0.53
N THR A 54 -23.75 -13.66 -0.52
CA THR A 54 -24.37 -12.81 0.52
C THR A 54 -25.88 -13.02 0.60
N ARG A 55 -26.59 -13.11 -0.54
CA ARG A 55 -28.03 -13.38 -0.58
C ARG A 55 -28.39 -14.75 -0.02
N GLU A 56 -27.57 -15.74 -0.28
CA GLU A 56 -27.83 -17.12 0.17
C GLU A 56 -27.66 -17.27 1.69
N TRP A 57 -26.91 -16.39 2.34
CA TRP A 57 -26.62 -16.46 3.76
C TRP A 57 -26.93 -15.18 4.55
N GLU A 58 -26.25 -14.07 4.30
CA GLU A 58 -26.35 -12.87 5.13
C GLU A 58 -27.70 -12.18 5.00
N GLU A 59 -28.25 -12.11 3.80
CA GLU A 59 -29.54 -11.49 3.51
C GLU A 59 -30.72 -12.46 3.63
N LYS A 60 -30.46 -13.76 3.71
CA LYS A 60 -31.52 -14.77 3.83
C LYS A 60 -32.31 -14.57 5.12
N LYS A 61 -33.63 -14.37 4.99
CA LYS A 61 -34.52 -14.25 6.12
C LYS A 61 -34.60 -15.60 6.85
N MET A 62 -34.61 -15.55 8.17
CA MET A 62 -34.85 -16.72 9.01
C MET A 62 -36.34 -17.11 8.97
N ARG A 63 -36.65 -18.35 9.38
CA ARG A 63 -38.05 -18.85 9.47
C ARG A 63 -38.99 -17.88 10.20
N ASN A 64 -38.50 -17.20 11.23
CA ASN A 64 -39.25 -16.24 12.03
C ASN A 64 -39.21 -14.81 11.45
N GLY A 65 -38.85 -14.64 10.19
CA GLY A 65 -38.79 -13.31 9.52
C GLY A 65 -37.73 -12.35 10.04
N THR A 66 -37.00 -12.71 11.09
CA THR A 66 -36.00 -11.82 11.67
C THR A 66 -34.75 -11.71 10.80
N THR A 67 -34.27 -10.47 10.61
CA THR A 67 -33.00 -10.14 9.94
C THR A 67 -31.91 -9.79 10.94
N ILE A 68 -32.19 -9.81 12.25
CA ILE A 68 -31.27 -9.41 13.30
C ILE A 68 -30.07 -10.36 13.31
N ARG A 69 -28.90 -9.82 13.05
CA ARG A 69 -27.62 -10.54 12.93
C ARG A 69 -27.29 -11.37 14.19
N THR A 70 -27.56 -10.81 15.37
CA THR A 70 -27.33 -11.50 16.66
C THR A 70 -28.24 -12.71 16.87
N ALA A 71 -29.52 -12.62 16.50
CA ALA A 71 -30.47 -13.73 16.56
C ALA A 71 -30.07 -14.83 15.58
N LYS A 72 -29.63 -14.49 14.39
CA LYS A 72 -29.12 -15.41 13.38
C LYS A 72 -27.91 -16.19 13.89
N TYR A 73 -26.93 -15.50 14.52
CA TYR A 73 -25.78 -16.17 15.14
C TYR A 73 -26.14 -17.03 16.36
N LYS A 74 -27.15 -16.64 17.13
CA LYS A 74 -27.67 -17.46 18.23
C LYS A 74 -28.25 -18.76 17.72
N SER A 75 -29.09 -18.70 16.68
CA SER A 75 -29.69 -19.89 16.07
C SER A 75 -28.69 -20.86 15.46
N LEU A 76 -27.51 -20.37 15.04
CA LEU A 76 -26.41 -21.22 14.57
C LEU A 76 -25.74 -22.01 15.68
N ARG A 77 -25.70 -21.45 16.89
CA ARG A 77 -25.16 -22.14 18.08
C ARG A 77 -26.09 -23.22 18.60
N ASP A 78 -27.38 -23.04 18.45
CA ASP A 78 -28.42 -23.93 19.04
C ASP A 78 -28.66 -25.21 18.22
N HIS A 79 -27.85 -25.48 17.18
CA HIS A 79 -27.87 -26.67 16.32
C HIS A 79 -29.25 -27.09 15.78
N SER A 80 -30.33 -26.36 16.10
CA SER A 80 -31.73 -26.68 15.78
C SER A 80 -32.17 -26.21 14.40
N THR A 81 -31.27 -25.55 13.63
CA THR A 81 -31.66 -24.89 12.40
C THR A 81 -31.09 -25.54 11.16
N ILE A 82 -31.90 -25.63 10.13
CA ILE A 82 -31.54 -26.00 8.75
C ILE A 82 -30.57 -25.01 8.12
N THR A 83 -30.28 -23.89 8.82
CA THR A 83 -29.38 -22.81 8.35
C THR A 83 -27.91 -23.24 8.46
N LYS A 84 -27.22 -23.19 7.34
CA LYS A 84 -25.80 -23.52 7.21
C LYS A 84 -25.00 -22.25 7.23
N PRO A 85 -24.09 -22.07 8.22
CA PRO A 85 -23.27 -20.86 8.29
C PRO A 85 -22.26 -20.83 7.17
N GLU A 86 -22.19 -19.73 6.46
CA GLU A 86 -21.15 -19.46 5.50
C GLU A 86 -20.56 -18.07 5.78
N PHE A 87 -19.25 -18.07 6.05
CA PHE A 87 -18.49 -16.84 6.18
C PHE A 87 -17.54 -16.75 5.00
N TYR A 88 -17.83 -15.83 4.11
CA TYR A 88 -17.10 -15.64 2.87
C TYR A 88 -16.18 -14.42 2.96
N VAL A 89 -14.94 -14.59 2.53
CA VAL A 89 -13.94 -13.53 2.41
C VAL A 89 -13.23 -13.70 1.07
N ARG A 90 -13.19 -12.64 0.27
CA ARG A 90 -12.49 -12.60 -1.01
C ARG A 90 -11.48 -11.45 -1.05
N TYR A 91 -10.35 -11.73 -1.65
CA TYR A 91 -9.32 -10.75 -2.00
C TYR A 91 -8.89 -10.99 -3.45
N ALA A 92 -9.30 -10.12 -4.34
CA ALA A 92 -9.17 -10.32 -5.79
C ALA A 92 -9.81 -11.63 -6.25
N ASP A 93 -9.02 -12.54 -6.79
CA ASP A 93 -9.40 -13.90 -7.21
C ASP A 93 -9.28 -14.96 -6.09
N ASP A 94 -8.52 -14.66 -5.04
CA ASP A 94 -8.40 -15.54 -3.88
C ASP A 94 -9.62 -15.40 -2.95
N TRP A 95 -10.25 -16.51 -2.58
CA TRP A 95 -11.37 -16.51 -1.66
C TRP A 95 -11.35 -17.68 -0.68
N VAL A 96 -12.01 -17.47 0.44
CA VAL A 96 -12.22 -18.48 1.48
C VAL A 96 -13.66 -18.47 1.94
N LEU A 97 -14.23 -19.63 2.12
CA LEU A 97 -15.56 -19.82 2.68
C LEU A 97 -15.48 -20.76 3.88
N PHE A 98 -15.86 -20.26 5.06
CA PHE A 98 -15.91 -21.05 6.27
C PHE A 98 -17.33 -21.60 6.49
N THR A 99 -17.43 -22.87 6.82
CA THR A 99 -18.69 -23.52 7.16
C THR A 99 -18.50 -24.51 8.30
N ASN A 100 -19.59 -25.08 8.79
CA ASN A 100 -19.59 -25.89 10.01
C ASN A 100 -19.34 -27.40 9.78
N SER A 101 -19.41 -27.89 8.54
CA SER A 101 -19.24 -29.31 8.25
C SER A 101 -18.58 -29.55 6.88
N ARG A 102 -17.99 -30.73 6.71
CA ARG A 102 -17.39 -31.15 5.44
C ARG A 102 -18.47 -31.25 4.34
N GLY A 103 -19.62 -31.86 4.62
CA GLY A 103 -20.67 -31.97 3.63
C GLY A 103 -21.22 -30.62 3.17
N ASN A 104 -21.26 -29.62 4.06
CA ASN A 104 -21.61 -28.25 3.66
C ASN A 104 -20.51 -27.61 2.80
N ALA A 105 -19.24 -27.85 3.11
CA ALA A 105 -18.15 -27.35 2.30
C ALA A 105 -18.18 -27.94 0.89
N GLU A 106 -18.44 -29.24 0.75
CA GLU A 106 -18.58 -29.91 -0.54
C GLU A 106 -19.75 -29.37 -1.36
N LYS A 107 -20.92 -29.17 -0.71
CA LYS A 107 -22.08 -28.56 -1.35
C LYS A 107 -21.80 -27.14 -1.83
N TRP A 108 -21.10 -26.34 -1.03
CA TRP A 108 -20.72 -24.98 -1.41
C TRP A 108 -19.70 -24.97 -2.55
N LYS A 109 -18.69 -25.85 -2.51
CA LYS A 109 -17.72 -25.98 -3.61
C LYS A 109 -18.43 -26.28 -4.92
N TYR A 110 -19.39 -27.24 -4.91
CA TYR A 110 -20.18 -27.59 -6.10
C TYR A 110 -21.03 -26.42 -6.59
N ARG A 111 -21.76 -25.73 -5.69
CA ARG A 111 -22.63 -24.60 -6.05
C ARG A 111 -21.82 -23.42 -6.61
N ILE A 112 -20.68 -23.10 -6.01
CA ILE A 112 -19.79 -22.04 -6.49
C ILE A 112 -19.23 -22.39 -7.86
N LYS A 113 -18.76 -23.64 -8.05
CA LYS A 113 -18.27 -24.14 -9.34
C LYS A 113 -19.33 -23.98 -10.44
N LYS A 114 -20.56 -24.38 -10.15
CA LYS A 114 -21.69 -24.24 -11.06
C LYS A 114 -22.00 -22.76 -11.37
N TYR A 115 -22.08 -21.92 -10.35
CA TYR A 115 -22.34 -20.48 -10.50
C TYR A 115 -21.26 -19.78 -11.35
N LEU A 116 -19.99 -20.04 -11.08
CA LEU A 116 -18.88 -19.48 -11.84
C LEU A 116 -18.97 -19.86 -13.31
N LYS A 117 -19.22 -21.15 -13.61
CA LYS A 117 -19.33 -21.65 -14.99
C LYS A 117 -20.53 -21.07 -15.73
N GLU A 118 -21.73 -21.14 -15.12
CA GLU A 118 -22.96 -20.77 -15.79
C GLU A 118 -23.16 -19.25 -15.90
N ASN A 119 -22.88 -18.51 -14.81
CA ASN A 119 -23.18 -17.08 -14.72
C ASN A 119 -21.99 -16.17 -15.07
N LEU A 120 -20.77 -16.61 -14.77
CA LEU A 120 -19.57 -15.79 -14.98
C LEU A 120 -18.64 -16.34 -16.06
N LYS A 121 -18.96 -17.50 -16.65
CA LYS A 121 -18.09 -18.15 -17.68
C LYS A 121 -16.64 -18.32 -17.19
N LEU A 122 -16.48 -18.60 -15.90
CA LEU A 122 -15.20 -18.82 -15.25
C LEU A 122 -15.11 -20.27 -14.77
N GLU A 123 -13.91 -20.84 -14.85
CA GLU A 123 -13.63 -22.17 -14.35
C GLU A 123 -12.97 -22.12 -12.97
N LEU A 124 -13.47 -22.95 -12.04
CA LEU A 124 -12.86 -23.12 -10.74
C LEU A 124 -11.72 -24.12 -10.84
N SER A 125 -10.50 -23.72 -10.45
CA SER A 125 -9.36 -24.64 -10.37
C SER A 125 -9.57 -25.64 -9.22
N ASP A 126 -9.87 -26.89 -9.54
CA ASP A 126 -10.09 -27.93 -8.55
C ASP A 126 -8.83 -28.22 -7.73
N ASP A 127 -7.64 -28.18 -8.34
CA ASP A 127 -6.34 -28.41 -7.68
C ASP A 127 -6.00 -27.36 -6.63
N LYS A 128 -6.44 -26.12 -6.85
CA LYS A 128 -6.23 -25.01 -5.93
C LYS A 128 -7.36 -24.83 -4.91
N THR A 129 -8.54 -25.38 -5.17
CA THR A 129 -9.72 -25.24 -4.31
C THR A 129 -9.82 -26.40 -3.34
N LEU A 130 -9.20 -26.26 -2.18
CA LEU A 130 -9.09 -27.30 -1.17
C LEU A 130 -10.13 -27.15 -0.07
N ILE A 131 -10.73 -28.29 0.36
CA ILE A 131 -11.56 -28.35 1.58
C ILE A 131 -10.66 -28.78 2.74
N THR A 132 -10.52 -27.90 3.72
CA THR A 132 -9.59 -28.10 4.85
C THR A 132 -10.32 -28.05 6.19
N ASN A 133 -10.14 -29.07 7.03
CA ASN A 133 -10.59 -29.03 8.41
C ASN A 133 -9.57 -28.22 9.25
N ILE A 134 -9.88 -26.96 9.56
CA ILE A 134 -8.97 -26.01 10.25
C ILE A 134 -8.72 -26.34 11.72
N LYS A 135 -9.45 -27.29 12.32
CA LYS A 135 -9.12 -27.88 13.63
C LYS A 135 -7.97 -28.86 13.53
N LYS A 136 -7.85 -29.59 12.40
CA LYS A 136 -6.82 -30.62 12.18
C LYS A 136 -5.59 -30.06 11.47
N LYS A 137 -5.78 -29.27 10.39
CA LYS A 137 -4.67 -28.71 9.57
C LYS A 137 -4.89 -27.21 9.36
N PRO A 138 -3.82 -26.40 9.35
CA PRO A 138 -3.94 -25.00 8.99
C PRO A 138 -4.28 -24.85 7.50
N MET A 139 -5.15 -23.93 7.18
CA MET A 139 -5.32 -23.45 5.80
C MET A 139 -4.36 -22.31 5.52
N LYS A 140 -3.98 -22.14 4.27
CA LYS A 140 -3.15 -21.02 3.80
C LYS A 140 -4.01 -20.02 3.05
N PHE A 141 -3.96 -18.76 3.47
CA PHE A 141 -4.65 -17.67 2.78
C PHE A 141 -3.83 -16.38 2.88
N LEU A 142 -3.57 -15.73 1.76
CA LEU A 142 -2.82 -14.48 1.65
C LEU A 142 -1.48 -14.49 2.43
N GLY A 143 -0.78 -15.61 2.42
CA GLY A 143 0.51 -15.72 3.13
C GLY A 143 0.41 -15.95 4.64
N PHE A 144 -0.80 -16.18 5.15
CA PHE A 144 -1.04 -16.60 6.53
C PHE A 144 -1.45 -18.07 6.60
N LYS A 145 -1.11 -18.69 7.72
CA LYS A 145 -1.62 -19.99 8.13
C LYS A 145 -2.70 -19.79 9.19
N ILE A 146 -3.93 -20.19 8.90
CA ILE A 146 -5.10 -20.01 9.76
C ILE A 146 -5.55 -21.37 10.26
N LYS A 147 -5.72 -21.51 11.56
CA LYS A 147 -6.21 -22.74 12.22
C LYS A 147 -7.09 -22.41 13.43
N MET A 148 -7.82 -23.40 13.90
CA MET A 148 -8.49 -23.33 15.20
C MET A 148 -7.61 -23.96 16.25
N ILE A 149 -7.43 -23.28 17.39
CA ILE A 149 -6.70 -23.79 18.55
C ILE A 149 -7.61 -23.88 19.76
N PRO A 150 -7.41 -24.88 20.63
CA PRO A 150 -8.15 -24.94 21.90
C PRO A 150 -7.87 -23.72 22.75
N HIS A 151 -8.87 -23.21 23.44
CA HIS A 151 -8.75 -22.06 24.32
C HIS A 151 -9.49 -22.32 25.65
N GLY A 152 -8.74 -22.29 26.74
CA GLY A 152 -9.25 -22.48 28.08
C GLY A 152 -9.72 -23.91 28.41
N LYS A 153 -10.19 -24.10 29.64
CA LYS A 153 -10.81 -25.35 30.11
C LYS A 153 -12.27 -25.36 29.59
N GLY A 154 -12.67 -26.32 28.77
CA GLY A 154 -14.07 -26.44 28.30
C GLY A 154 -14.27 -26.60 26.79
N GLY A 155 -13.28 -27.06 26.05
CA GLY A 155 -13.43 -27.45 24.64
C GLY A 155 -13.75 -26.31 23.67
N LYS A 156 -13.59 -25.03 24.09
CA LYS A 156 -13.75 -23.86 23.23
C LYS A 156 -12.56 -23.77 22.28
N TYR A 157 -12.83 -23.29 21.06
CA TYR A 157 -11.81 -23.05 20.04
C TYR A 157 -11.80 -21.58 19.65
N ILE A 158 -10.60 -21.04 19.40
CA ILE A 158 -10.43 -19.70 18.82
C ILE A 158 -9.71 -19.80 17.48
N GLY A 159 -10.01 -18.88 16.58
CA GLY A 159 -9.25 -18.70 15.33
C GLY A 159 -7.87 -18.15 15.64
N TYR A 160 -6.84 -18.76 15.07
CA TYR A 160 -5.46 -18.35 15.22
C TYR A 160 -4.79 -18.20 13.85
N ALA A 161 -4.20 -17.04 13.64
CA ALA A 161 -3.45 -16.74 12.43
C ALA A 161 -1.96 -16.61 12.75
N SER A 162 -1.12 -17.26 11.98
CA SER A 162 0.35 -17.13 12.02
C SER A 162 0.87 -16.79 10.62
N ALA A 163 2.07 -16.24 10.54
CA ALA A 163 2.72 -16.01 9.25
C ALA A 163 3.09 -17.34 8.56
N ASP A 164 2.99 -17.39 7.24
CA ASP A 164 3.54 -18.52 6.49
C ASP A 164 5.07 -18.40 6.42
N THR A 165 5.74 -19.13 7.30
CA THR A 165 7.21 -19.13 7.46
C THR A 165 7.96 -19.49 6.19
N GLU A 166 7.39 -20.34 5.31
CA GLU A 166 8.00 -20.68 4.03
C GLU A 166 8.04 -19.47 3.08
N LYS A 167 6.96 -18.68 3.06
CA LYS A 167 6.93 -17.42 2.29
C LYS A 167 7.90 -16.38 2.86
N ILE A 168 8.02 -16.29 4.19
CA ILE A 168 9.03 -15.43 4.84
C ILE A 168 10.44 -15.88 4.46
N LYS A 169 10.72 -17.17 4.51
CA LYS A 169 12.01 -17.76 4.13
C LYS A 169 12.42 -17.36 2.71
N GLY A 170 11.52 -17.48 1.73
CA GLY A 170 11.77 -17.05 0.36
C GLY A 170 12.12 -15.57 0.24
N LYS A 171 11.39 -14.68 0.97
CA LYS A 171 11.68 -13.25 1.00
C LYS A 171 13.00 -12.92 1.69
N VAL A 172 13.33 -13.61 2.78
CA VAL A 172 14.61 -13.46 3.49
C VAL A 172 15.79 -13.90 2.61
N GLU A 173 15.67 -14.99 1.86
CA GLU A 173 16.70 -15.40 0.92
C GLU A 173 16.91 -14.36 -0.20
N GLN A 174 15.84 -13.73 -0.68
CA GLN A 174 15.97 -12.62 -1.62
C GLN A 174 16.73 -11.43 -1.01
N ILE A 175 16.41 -11.06 0.24
CA ILE A 175 17.14 -10.00 0.97
C ILE A 175 18.62 -10.39 1.14
N ARG A 176 18.93 -11.66 1.43
CA ARG A 176 20.30 -12.12 1.53
C ARG A 176 21.06 -12.02 0.19
N LYS A 177 20.39 -12.26 -0.94
CA LYS A 177 20.98 -12.01 -2.27
C LYS A 177 21.29 -10.52 -2.47
N ASP A 178 20.37 -9.62 -2.06
CA ASP A 178 20.60 -8.19 -2.15
C ASP A 178 21.75 -7.71 -1.24
N LEU A 179 21.85 -8.25 -0.01
CA LEU A 179 22.96 -7.99 0.90
C LEU A 179 24.33 -8.38 0.28
N ARG A 180 24.40 -9.51 -0.45
CA ARG A 180 25.62 -9.91 -1.14
C ARG A 180 26.03 -8.91 -2.23
N LYS A 181 25.07 -8.23 -2.85
CA LYS A 181 25.33 -7.24 -3.90
C LYS A 181 25.93 -5.94 -3.34
N LEU A 182 25.72 -5.62 -2.05
CA LEU A 182 26.29 -4.41 -1.44
C LEU A 182 27.82 -4.33 -1.58
N LYS A 183 28.52 -5.48 -1.60
CA LYS A 183 29.97 -5.49 -1.81
C LYS A 183 30.42 -4.93 -3.18
N PHE A 184 29.51 -4.82 -4.13
CA PHE A 184 29.78 -4.30 -5.48
C PHE A 184 29.32 -2.85 -5.67
N ALA A 185 28.90 -2.18 -4.60
CA ALA A 185 28.52 -0.77 -4.70
C ALA A 185 29.71 0.07 -5.15
N THR A 186 29.55 0.77 -6.27
CA THR A 186 30.62 1.54 -6.92
C THR A 186 30.83 2.91 -6.27
N ASN A 187 29.78 3.47 -5.68
CA ASN A 187 29.85 4.75 -4.99
C ASN A 187 28.96 4.75 -3.74
N GLN A 188 29.11 5.80 -2.95
CA GLN A 188 28.42 5.96 -1.67
C GLN A 188 26.91 6.14 -1.81
N GLU A 189 26.45 6.79 -2.87
CA GLU A 189 25.01 7.01 -3.12
C GLU A 189 24.28 5.71 -3.44
N TRP A 190 24.88 4.86 -4.25
CA TRP A 190 24.34 3.53 -4.53
C TRP A 190 24.28 2.67 -3.27
N LEU A 191 25.31 2.74 -2.43
CA LEU A 191 25.34 2.00 -1.16
C LEU A 191 24.20 2.43 -0.23
N ILE A 192 23.98 3.74 -0.07
CA ILE A 192 22.89 4.30 0.71
C ILE A 192 21.54 3.84 0.18
N THR A 193 21.35 3.93 -1.13
CA THR A 193 20.10 3.55 -1.80
C THR A 193 19.81 2.07 -1.61
N ASP A 194 20.82 1.21 -1.76
CA ASP A 194 20.66 -0.24 -1.61
C ASP A 194 20.38 -0.63 -0.16
N ILE A 195 21.05 -0.03 0.83
CA ILE A 195 20.75 -0.26 2.25
C ILE A 195 19.30 0.11 2.56
N ASN A 196 18.82 1.24 2.08
CA ASN A 196 17.45 1.66 2.34
C ASN A 196 16.41 0.80 1.58
N ARG A 197 16.75 0.31 0.39
CA ARG A 197 15.93 -0.66 -0.33
C ARG A 197 15.83 -1.98 0.44
N ILE A 198 16.92 -2.46 1.03
CA ILE A 198 16.92 -3.64 1.90
C ILE A 198 16.05 -3.39 3.14
N ASN A 199 16.21 -2.24 3.81
CA ASN A 199 15.37 -1.85 4.95
C ASN A 199 13.89 -1.79 4.57
N SER A 200 13.55 -1.28 3.41
CA SER A 200 12.18 -1.25 2.91
C SER A 200 11.59 -2.66 2.71
N LYS A 201 12.40 -3.61 2.22
CA LYS A 201 11.98 -5.02 2.08
C LYS A 201 11.76 -5.68 3.45
N ILE A 202 12.66 -5.49 4.41
CA ILE A 202 12.51 -6.01 5.78
C ILE A 202 11.26 -5.41 6.43
N ARG A 203 11.09 -4.10 6.37
CA ARG A 203 9.92 -3.40 6.89
C ARG A 203 8.63 -3.87 6.23
N GLY A 204 8.65 -4.15 4.93
CA GLY A 204 7.52 -4.71 4.20
C GLY A 204 7.09 -6.06 4.78
N ILE A 205 8.01 -6.94 5.13
CA ILE A 205 7.71 -8.21 5.80
C ILE A 205 7.10 -7.95 7.18
N ILE A 206 7.73 -7.12 7.99
CA ILE A 206 7.27 -6.79 9.35
C ILE A 206 5.86 -6.22 9.33
N ASN A 207 5.61 -5.24 8.48
CA ASN A 207 4.29 -4.58 8.40
C ASN A 207 3.21 -5.51 7.86
N TYR A 208 3.54 -6.36 6.87
CA TYR A 208 2.57 -7.29 6.29
C TYR A 208 2.08 -8.31 7.31
N TYR A 209 3.01 -8.88 8.10
CA TYR A 209 2.69 -9.91 9.07
C TYR A 209 2.38 -9.37 10.49
N SER A 210 2.38 -8.06 10.68
CA SER A 210 2.10 -7.44 12.01
C SER A 210 0.74 -7.81 12.60
N SER A 211 -0.22 -8.21 11.76
CA SER A 211 -1.54 -8.68 12.20
C SER A 211 -1.54 -10.11 12.76
N ALA A 212 -0.48 -10.89 12.54
CA ALA A 212 -0.36 -12.23 13.11
C ALA A 212 0.02 -12.16 14.59
N PRO A 213 -0.77 -12.77 15.52
CA PRO A 213 -0.49 -12.69 16.96
C PRO A 213 0.91 -13.17 17.37
N SER A 214 1.47 -14.11 16.61
CA SER A 214 2.79 -14.68 16.90
C SER A 214 3.88 -14.21 15.95
N VAL A 215 3.73 -13.04 15.30
CA VAL A 215 4.70 -12.56 14.32
C VAL A 215 6.14 -12.57 14.84
N ASN A 216 6.36 -12.20 16.11
CA ASN A 216 7.69 -12.19 16.74
C ASN A 216 8.32 -13.59 16.73
N ARG A 217 7.53 -14.62 17.05
CA ARG A 217 7.96 -16.02 17.03
C ARG A 217 8.18 -16.51 15.61
N ASP A 218 7.31 -16.12 14.68
CA ASP A 218 7.36 -16.57 13.29
C ASP A 218 8.59 -16.03 12.54
N VAL A 219 9.07 -14.81 12.89
CA VAL A 219 10.28 -14.22 12.29
C VAL A 219 11.57 -14.57 13.03
N ARG A 220 11.49 -15.06 14.27
CA ARG A 220 12.65 -15.35 15.13
C ARG A 220 13.71 -16.26 14.46
N PRO A 221 13.36 -17.33 13.71
CA PRO A 221 14.35 -18.19 13.06
C PRO A 221 15.23 -17.48 12.04
N PHE A 222 14.76 -16.33 11.53
CA PHE A 222 15.46 -15.56 10.49
C PHE A 222 16.26 -14.39 11.07
N LYS A 223 16.03 -14.01 12.32
CA LYS A 223 16.59 -12.81 12.95
C LYS A 223 18.12 -12.83 12.92
N GLU A 224 18.71 -13.80 13.57
CA GLU A 224 20.19 -13.86 13.74
C GLU A 224 20.88 -14.10 12.38
N LYS A 225 20.32 -14.95 11.54
CA LYS A 225 20.86 -15.23 10.19
C LYS A 225 20.92 -13.96 9.35
N LEU A 226 19.86 -13.15 9.38
CA LEU A 226 19.78 -11.92 8.59
C LEU A 226 20.67 -10.83 9.20
N LYS A 227 20.69 -10.70 10.53
CA LYS A 227 21.53 -9.75 11.27
C LYS A 227 23.01 -9.99 10.98
N TYR A 228 23.47 -11.23 11.06
CA TYR A 228 24.85 -11.59 10.75
C TYR A 228 25.19 -11.38 9.27
N ALA A 229 24.29 -11.76 8.36
CA ALA A 229 24.48 -11.52 6.93
C ALA A 229 24.62 -10.01 6.61
N SER A 230 23.83 -9.17 7.30
CA SER A 230 23.90 -7.71 7.16
C SER A 230 25.24 -7.15 7.65
N TYR A 231 25.72 -7.61 8.80
CA TYR A 231 27.03 -7.23 9.31
C TYR A 231 28.16 -7.62 8.35
N LYS A 232 28.14 -8.87 7.88
CA LYS A 232 29.15 -9.37 6.92
C LYS A 232 29.13 -8.57 5.61
N ALA A 233 27.98 -8.17 5.13
CA ALA A 233 27.84 -7.37 3.91
C ALA A 233 28.42 -5.95 4.07
N LEU A 234 28.33 -5.38 5.26
CA LEU A 234 28.82 -4.04 5.57
C LEU A 234 30.26 -4.01 6.11
N LYS A 235 30.85 -5.15 6.46
CA LYS A 235 32.17 -5.22 7.13
C LYS A 235 33.26 -4.45 6.38
N ARG A 236 33.33 -4.54 5.06
CA ARG A 236 34.31 -3.83 4.22
C ARG A 236 34.18 -2.29 4.28
N TYR A 237 33.03 -1.78 4.72
CA TYR A 237 32.75 -0.35 4.86
C TYR A 237 32.90 0.14 6.32
N GLY A 238 33.59 -0.63 7.17
CA GLY A 238 33.80 -0.28 8.57
C GLY A 238 32.57 -0.45 9.45
N ALA A 239 31.79 -1.52 9.23
CA ALA A 239 30.57 -1.80 9.99
C ALA A 239 30.84 -1.93 11.49
N LYS A 240 29.96 -1.30 12.28
CA LYS A 240 29.89 -1.42 13.74
C LYS A 240 28.47 -1.79 14.16
N TRP A 241 28.37 -2.32 15.38
CA TRP A 241 27.07 -2.56 16.04
C TRP A 241 26.64 -1.27 16.72
N ILE A 242 25.54 -0.69 16.27
CA ILE A 242 25.02 0.61 16.73
C ILE A 242 23.56 0.44 17.12
N PRO A 243 23.10 1.04 18.23
CA PRO A 243 21.68 1.06 18.58
C PRO A 243 20.84 1.63 17.43
N ALA A 244 19.71 1.01 17.13
CA ALA A 244 18.88 1.39 15.98
C ALA A 244 18.37 2.83 16.06
N ASN A 245 18.09 3.33 17.28
CA ASN A 245 17.67 4.71 17.51
C ASN A 245 18.80 5.75 17.30
N GLN A 246 20.05 5.33 17.16
CA GLN A 246 21.18 6.20 16.80
C GLN A 246 21.45 6.19 15.29
N CYS A 247 20.83 5.31 14.53
CA CYS A 247 20.96 5.28 13.08
C CYS A 247 19.97 6.26 12.46
N TYR A 248 20.45 7.27 11.75
CA TYR A 248 19.61 8.36 11.20
C TYR A 248 18.46 7.86 10.32
N ASN A 249 18.67 6.75 9.60
CA ASN A 249 17.66 6.15 8.72
C ASN A 249 16.65 5.26 9.46
N LEU A 250 16.90 4.90 10.70
CA LEU A 250 16.04 4.06 11.51
C LEU A 250 15.36 4.81 12.65
N ALA A 251 16.08 5.76 13.27
CA ALA A 251 15.59 6.54 14.41
C ALA A 251 14.22 7.21 14.20
N PRO A 252 13.91 7.82 13.04
CA PRO A 252 12.59 8.42 12.83
C PRO A 252 11.42 7.43 12.85
N LEU A 253 11.69 6.16 12.54
CA LEU A 253 10.69 5.09 12.46
C LEU A 253 10.64 4.24 13.73
N TYR A 254 11.76 4.16 14.44
CA TYR A 254 11.98 3.30 15.60
C TYR A 254 12.73 4.05 16.70
N PRO A 255 12.19 5.16 17.22
CA PRO A 255 12.90 6.00 18.21
C PRO A 255 13.21 5.27 19.52
N ASP A 256 12.35 4.31 19.89
CA ASP A 256 12.46 3.57 21.15
C ASP A 256 13.25 2.24 21.01
N ARG A 257 13.79 1.95 19.81
CA ARG A 257 14.52 0.69 19.59
C ARG A 257 16.02 0.86 19.88
N THR A 258 16.46 0.28 20.98
CA THR A 258 17.87 0.25 21.41
C THR A 258 18.63 -1.00 20.95
N GLU A 259 17.96 -1.95 20.29
CA GLU A 259 18.60 -3.15 19.74
C GLU A 259 19.73 -2.75 18.78
N GLN A 260 20.91 -3.36 18.96
CA GLN A 260 22.05 -3.12 18.10
C GLN A 260 21.85 -3.71 16.72
N VAL A 261 22.12 -2.91 15.70
CA VAL A 261 22.04 -3.28 14.29
C VAL A 261 23.39 -3.01 13.61
N PRO A 262 23.70 -3.75 12.53
CA PRO A 262 24.91 -3.44 11.75
C PRO A 262 24.72 -2.10 11.04
N ALA A 263 25.67 -1.20 11.24
CA ALA A 263 25.65 0.14 10.67
C ALA A 263 27.04 0.58 10.19
N ILE A 264 27.07 1.46 9.22
CA ILE A 264 28.28 2.12 8.72
C ILE A 264 28.19 3.62 8.93
N LYS A 265 29.32 4.30 9.05
CA LYS A 265 29.36 5.74 9.22
C LYS A 265 29.54 6.42 7.85
N ILE A 266 28.61 7.29 7.48
CA ILE A 266 28.62 8.05 6.24
C ILE A 266 28.40 9.52 6.57
N ASN A 267 29.29 10.40 6.14
CA ASN A 267 29.21 11.85 6.40
C ASN A 267 28.91 12.17 7.89
N GLY A 268 29.62 11.48 8.79
CA GLY A 268 29.47 11.68 10.23
C GLY A 268 28.26 11.00 10.88
N ARG A 269 27.36 10.39 10.11
CA ARG A 269 26.10 9.78 10.61
C ARG A 269 26.06 8.27 10.43
N TRP A 270 25.37 7.56 11.35
CA TRP A 270 25.20 6.11 11.27
C TRP A 270 24.05 5.72 10.37
N LEU A 271 24.34 4.90 9.37
CA LEU A 271 23.35 4.28 8.45
C LEU A 271 23.25 2.80 8.77
N GLY A 272 22.09 2.37 9.29
CA GLY A 272 21.88 1.01 9.79
C GLY A 272 21.02 0.14 8.88
N ILE A 273 21.25 -1.20 8.94
CA ILE A 273 20.34 -2.19 8.39
C ILE A 273 19.48 -2.71 9.54
N MET A 274 18.16 -2.55 9.42
CA MET A 274 17.19 -2.91 10.44
C MET A 274 17.11 -4.42 10.69
N SER A 275 16.74 -4.79 11.91
CA SER A 275 16.45 -6.17 12.28
C SER A 275 15.03 -6.59 11.89
N ILE A 276 14.85 -7.78 11.34
CA ILE A 276 13.51 -8.38 11.16
C ILE A 276 12.83 -8.64 12.52
N GLY A 277 13.62 -8.70 13.60
CA GLY A 277 13.13 -8.84 14.97
C GLY A 277 12.37 -7.61 15.49
N PHE A 278 12.36 -6.48 14.75
CA PHE A 278 11.52 -5.33 15.10
C PHE A 278 10.02 -5.59 14.88
N ALA A 279 9.67 -6.76 14.37
CA ALA A 279 8.28 -7.17 14.21
C ALA A 279 7.55 -7.11 15.55
N THR A 280 6.41 -6.43 15.57
CA THR A 280 5.51 -6.35 16.73
C THR A 280 4.10 -6.68 16.28
N TRP A 281 3.39 -7.42 17.11
CA TRP A 281 1.97 -7.65 16.84
C TRP A 281 1.17 -6.37 17.01
N ILE A 282 0.32 -6.12 16.03
CA ILE A 282 -0.64 -5.02 16.04
C ILE A 282 -2.03 -5.64 15.99
N LYS A 283 -2.79 -5.47 17.06
CA LYS A 283 -4.18 -5.91 17.11
C LYS A 283 -4.97 -5.21 15.99
N THR A 284 -5.51 -6.00 15.08
CA THR A 284 -6.40 -5.49 14.03
C THR A 284 -7.82 -5.47 14.55
N ASN A 285 -8.43 -4.29 14.60
CA ASN A 285 -9.86 -4.17 14.86
C ASN A 285 -10.65 -4.52 13.60
N GLN A 286 -11.90 -4.96 13.75
CA GLN A 286 -12.80 -5.12 12.62
C GLN A 286 -12.90 -3.79 11.88
N LYS A 287 -12.64 -3.82 10.57
CA LYS A 287 -12.68 -2.62 9.75
C LYS A 287 -14.10 -2.07 9.69
N ASN A 288 -14.26 -0.81 10.08
CA ASN A 288 -15.52 -0.11 9.88
C ASN A 288 -15.72 0.05 8.37
N GLN A 289 -16.89 -0.34 7.85
CA GLN A 289 -17.21 -0.21 6.43
C GLN A 289 -17.15 1.24 5.93
N LYS A 290 -17.38 2.21 6.81
CA LYS A 290 -17.21 3.64 6.53
C LYS A 290 -15.74 4.07 6.42
N GLU A 291 -14.79 3.24 6.87
CA GLU A 291 -13.36 3.50 6.79
C GLU A 291 -12.86 3.27 5.35
N THR A 292 -13.16 4.23 4.48
CA THR A 292 -12.73 4.22 3.08
C THR A 292 -11.77 5.37 2.80
N PRO A 293 -10.74 5.19 1.96
CA PRO A 293 -9.83 6.28 1.59
C PRO A 293 -10.51 7.37 0.74
N TYR A 294 -11.67 7.05 0.17
CA TYR A 294 -12.35 7.90 -0.81
C TYR A 294 -13.21 9.02 -0.17
N THR A 295 -13.54 8.92 1.11
CA THR A 295 -14.32 9.93 1.84
C THR A 295 -13.50 10.62 2.92
N ALA A 296 -13.82 11.89 3.23
CA ALA A 296 -13.18 12.61 4.32
C ALA A 296 -13.44 11.93 5.68
N GLU A 297 -14.67 11.47 5.91
CA GLU A 297 -15.05 10.71 7.11
C GLU A 297 -14.25 9.42 7.23
N GLY A 298 -14.12 8.66 6.15
CA GLY A 298 -13.37 7.40 6.15
C GLY A 298 -11.89 7.61 6.45
N ARG A 299 -11.27 8.66 5.91
CA ARG A 299 -9.89 9.04 6.24
C ARG A 299 -9.74 9.43 7.71
N ARG A 300 -10.71 10.19 8.26
CA ARG A 300 -10.74 10.55 9.68
C ARG A 300 -10.85 9.33 10.58
N ILE A 301 -11.77 8.41 10.30
CA ILE A 301 -11.95 7.15 11.04
C ILE A 301 -10.66 6.34 11.03
N ARG A 302 -10.01 6.22 9.88
CA ARG A 302 -8.74 5.49 9.75
C ARG A 302 -7.63 6.11 10.60
N LEU A 303 -7.53 7.42 10.62
CA LEU A 303 -6.56 8.16 11.44
C LEU A 303 -6.78 7.90 12.94
N GLN A 304 -8.04 7.94 13.37
CA GLN A 304 -8.43 7.67 14.76
C GLN A 304 -8.17 6.20 15.17
N ASN A 305 -8.52 5.24 14.29
CA ASN A 305 -8.39 3.81 14.59
C ASN A 305 -6.95 3.32 14.55
N THR A 306 -6.10 3.91 13.76
CA THR A 306 -4.75 3.38 13.55
C THR A 306 -3.71 3.99 14.48
N GLY A 307 -3.98 5.17 15.07
CA GLY A 307 -2.98 5.94 15.83
C GLY A 307 -1.67 6.17 15.05
N LYS A 308 -1.68 5.76 13.76
CA LYS A 308 -0.47 5.81 12.92
C LYS A 308 -0.22 7.26 12.56
N LYS A 309 0.96 7.73 12.89
CA LYS A 309 1.52 8.95 12.29
C LYS A 309 1.21 8.93 10.78
N PRO A 310 0.79 10.06 10.21
CA PRO A 310 0.33 10.14 8.83
C PRO A 310 1.27 9.41 7.86
N LEU A 311 0.73 8.86 6.78
CA LEU A 311 1.48 8.23 5.67
C LEU A 311 2.66 9.08 5.15
N THR A 312 2.63 10.39 5.42
CA THR A 312 3.72 11.35 5.24
C THR A 312 5.09 10.82 5.65
N VAL A 313 5.18 10.16 6.78
CA VAL A 313 6.47 9.62 7.27
C VAL A 313 6.89 8.35 6.50
N ARG A 314 5.95 7.69 5.81
CA ARG A 314 6.21 6.40 5.13
C ARG A 314 6.47 6.53 3.63
N ALA A 315 5.85 7.49 2.97
CA ALA A 315 5.89 7.60 1.50
C ALA A 315 6.99 8.55 1.01
N GLN A 316 7.40 9.51 1.82
CA GLN A 316 8.49 10.43 1.50
C GLN A 316 9.80 9.70 1.12
N TRP A 317 10.02 8.53 1.71
CA TRP A 317 11.20 7.70 1.49
C TRP A 317 11.23 6.96 0.14
N LEU A 318 10.09 6.83 -0.51
CA LEU A 318 9.96 6.06 -1.76
C LEU A 318 9.85 6.93 -3.00
N LEU A 319 9.48 8.21 -2.84
CA LEU A 319 9.07 9.06 -3.95
C LEU A 319 9.97 10.28 -4.16
N ASP A 320 10.96 10.51 -3.30
CA ASP A 320 11.74 11.73 -3.34
C ASP A 320 13.16 11.50 -3.84
N SER A 321 13.49 12.10 -5.00
CA SER A 321 14.89 12.32 -5.42
C SER A 321 15.64 13.28 -4.47
N GLY A 322 14.93 14.05 -3.64
CA GLY A 322 15.45 14.88 -2.56
C GLY A 322 15.85 14.11 -1.30
N TYR A 323 15.75 12.78 -1.29
CA TYR A 323 16.16 11.90 -0.20
C TYR A 323 17.62 12.16 0.25
N LEU A 324 18.51 12.46 -0.67
CA LEU A 324 19.88 12.86 -0.37
C LEU A 324 19.96 14.15 0.45
N ASN A 325 19.06 15.10 0.21
CA ASN A 325 18.98 16.36 0.96
C ASN A 325 18.50 16.14 2.40
N LEU A 326 17.59 15.19 2.63
CA LEU A 326 17.18 14.76 3.98
C LEU A 326 18.34 14.09 4.73
N ILE A 327 19.14 13.31 4.04
CA ILE A 327 20.38 12.71 4.58
C ILE A 327 21.41 13.80 4.91
N GLN A 328 21.50 14.84 4.13
CA GLN A 328 22.42 15.97 4.33
C GLN A 328 21.98 16.96 5.42
N GLY A 329 20.81 16.74 6.04
CA GLY A 329 20.33 17.56 7.17
C GLY A 329 19.58 18.83 6.80
N VAL A 330 19.11 18.93 5.56
CA VAL A 330 18.18 19.99 5.17
C VAL A 330 16.87 19.76 5.93
N LYS A 331 16.52 20.67 6.83
CA LYS A 331 15.25 20.66 7.56
C LYS A 331 14.12 20.71 6.53
N SER A 332 13.32 19.66 6.43
CA SER A 332 12.07 19.76 5.69
C SER A 332 11.24 20.87 6.34
N SER A 333 10.90 21.90 5.59
CA SER A 333 10.03 22.94 6.12
C SER A 333 8.65 22.30 6.39
N LYS A 334 7.91 22.79 7.38
CA LYS A 334 6.55 22.32 7.68
C LYS A 334 5.62 22.38 6.45
N ILE A 335 5.94 23.25 5.50
CA ILE A 335 5.16 23.50 4.27
C ILE A 335 5.37 22.39 3.24
N TYR A 336 6.61 21.91 3.04
CA TYR A 336 6.92 20.85 2.08
C TYR A 336 6.77 19.47 2.73
N ASN A 337 5.52 19.14 3.06
CA ASN A 337 5.13 17.88 3.67
C ASN A 337 4.62 16.87 2.62
N PHE A 338 4.16 15.71 3.05
CA PHE A 338 3.64 14.67 2.16
C PHE A 338 2.46 15.12 1.30
N GLU A 339 1.58 15.94 1.86
CA GLU A 339 0.43 16.46 1.12
C GLU A 339 0.90 17.30 -0.07
N PHE A 340 1.93 18.13 0.11
CA PHE A 340 2.57 18.85 -0.97
C PHE A 340 3.10 17.89 -2.06
N PHE A 341 3.87 16.87 -1.65
CA PHE A 341 4.47 15.93 -2.61
C PHE A 341 3.44 15.10 -3.38
N MET A 342 2.35 14.74 -2.77
CA MET A 342 1.25 14.07 -3.46
C MET A 342 0.48 15.03 -4.37
N ASN A 343 0.15 16.21 -3.87
CA ASN A 343 -0.71 17.15 -4.58
C ASN A 343 0.00 17.86 -5.73
N ARG A 344 1.34 17.95 -5.73
CA ARG A 344 2.08 18.47 -6.89
C ARG A 344 1.85 17.64 -8.16
N CYS A 345 1.69 16.31 -8.04
CA CYS A 345 1.39 15.45 -9.18
C CYS A 345 -0.01 15.72 -9.74
N TYR A 346 -0.98 15.98 -8.86
CA TYR A 346 -2.32 16.37 -9.29
C TYR A 346 -2.35 17.77 -9.92
N ALA A 347 -1.57 18.73 -9.39
CA ALA A 347 -1.40 20.04 -9.99
C ALA A 347 -0.78 19.94 -11.39
N PHE A 348 0.29 19.14 -11.56
CA PHE A 348 0.91 18.88 -12.85
C PHE A 348 -0.07 18.29 -13.88
N ASN A 349 -0.86 17.29 -13.46
CA ASN A 349 -1.87 16.69 -14.33
C ASN A 349 -2.99 17.68 -14.71
N ARG A 350 -3.46 18.47 -13.74
CA ARG A 350 -4.44 19.55 -13.99
C ARG A 350 -3.90 20.58 -15.00
N ASP A 351 -2.63 20.92 -14.88
CA ASP A 351 -1.94 21.89 -15.75
C ASP A 351 -1.46 21.27 -17.07
N LYS A 352 -1.81 19.97 -17.32
CA LYS A 352 -1.51 19.23 -18.55
C LYS A 352 -0.03 19.15 -18.90
N GLY A 353 0.85 19.10 -17.88
CA GLY A 353 2.30 19.06 -18.05
C GLY A 353 2.88 20.32 -18.71
N LYS A 354 2.20 21.46 -18.61
CA LYS A 354 2.61 22.74 -19.19
C LYS A 354 2.82 23.77 -18.10
N CYS A 355 3.80 24.64 -18.30
CA CYS A 355 3.97 25.82 -17.46
C CYS A 355 2.71 26.70 -17.53
N LYS A 356 2.14 27.02 -16.36
CA LYS A 356 0.90 27.78 -16.27
C LYS A 356 1.06 29.24 -16.71
N ILE A 357 2.29 29.74 -16.72
CA ILE A 357 2.64 31.12 -17.15
C ILE A 357 2.98 31.13 -18.64
N CYS A 358 4.11 30.58 -19.07
CA CYS A 358 4.55 30.65 -20.46
C CYS A 358 3.86 29.63 -21.40
N GLY A 359 3.27 28.58 -20.86
CA GLY A 359 2.62 27.53 -21.64
C GLY A 359 3.54 26.45 -22.20
N ASP A 360 4.85 26.54 -21.93
CA ASP A 360 5.82 25.57 -22.41
C ASP A 360 5.61 24.19 -21.79
N ILE A 361 5.93 23.14 -22.55
CA ILE A 361 5.91 21.77 -22.06
C ILE A 361 7.03 21.61 -21.02
N LEU A 362 6.64 21.08 -19.86
CA LEU A 362 7.55 20.86 -18.74
C LEU A 362 8.26 19.51 -18.85
N GLN A 363 9.54 19.52 -18.53
CA GLN A 363 10.36 18.33 -18.40
C GLN A 363 10.68 18.08 -16.92
N PRO A 364 11.02 16.85 -16.50
CA PRO A 364 11.30 16.54 -15.09
C PRO A 364 12.32 17.45 -14.43
N PHE A 365 13.35 17.86 -15.16
CA PHE A 365 14.45 18.66 -14.66
C PHE A 365 14.13 20.16 -14.51
N ASN A 366 13.12 20.68 -15.26
CA ASN A 366 12.74 22.10 -15.22
C ASN A 366 11.37 22.38 -14.60
N THR A 367 10.78 21.37 -13.98
CA THR A 367 9.45 21.47 -13.36
C THR A 367 9.54 21.92 -11.92
N ARG A 368 8.84 23.00 -11.59
CA ARG A 368 8.64 23.48 -10.22
C ARG A 368 7.15 23.53 -9.87
N THR A 369 6.86 23.25 -8.62
CA THR A 369 5.49 23.44 -8.09
C THR A 369 5.54 24.64 -7.14
N HIS A 370 4.76 25.66 -7.43
CA HIS A 370 4.69 26.89 -6.69
C HIS A 370 3.37 27.01 -5.91
N HIS A 371 3.42 27.50 -4.67
CA HIS A 371 2.24 27.85 -3.89
C HIS A 371 1.72 29.23 -4.33
N ILE A 372 0.48 29.27 -4.81
CA ILE A 372 -0.15 30.51 -5.28
C ILE A 372 -0.23 31.51 -4.12
N ASN A 373 -0.76 31.10 -2.98
CA ASN A 373 -0.84 31.90 -1.76
C ASN A 373 -0.04 31.22 -0.65
N THR A 374 1.04 31.83 -0.21
CA THR A 374 1.94 31.34 0.84
C THR A 374 1.47 31.63 2.25
N LYS A 375 0.44 32.50 2.41
CA LYS A 375 -0.11 32.94 3.71
C LYS A 375 -1.21 32.02 4.24
N LEU A 376 -1.60 30.98 3.49
CA LEU A 376 -2.63 30.04 3.91
C LEU A 376 -2.16 29.15 5.09
N PRO A 377 -3.08 28.73 5.96
CA PRO A 377 -2.77 27.80 7.04
C PRO A 377 -2.33 26.42 6.50
N LEU A 378 -1.58 25.64 7.33
CA LEU A 378 -0.97 24.36 6.94
C LEU A 378 -1.95 23.31 6.38
N ASN A 379 -3.21 23.35 6.80
CA ASN A 379 -4.25 22.45 6.31
C ASN A 379 -4.82 22.86 4.93
N GLU A 380 -4.44 24.04 4.43
CA GLU A 380 -4.93 24.58 3.16
C GLU A 380 -3.83 24.89 2.15
N ILE A 381 -2.65 25.22 2.62
CA ILE A 381 -1.54 25.67 1.77
C ILE A 381 -1.17 24.65 0.69
N ASN A 382 -1.25 23.36 1.00
CA ASN A 382 -0.89 22.26 0.10
C ASN A 382 -2.06 21.69 -0.70
N LYS A 383 -3.26 22.29 -0.64
CA LYS A 383 -4.37 21.88 -1.50
C LYS A 383 -4.03 22.07 -2.98
N VAL A 384 -4.47 21.15 -3.84
CA VAL A 384 -4.21 21.22 -5.29
C VAL A 384 -4.63 22.55 -5.90
N SER A 385 -5.70 23.18 -5.39
CA SER A 385 -6.18 24.50 -5.80
C SER A 385 -5.15 25.60 -5.59
N ASN A 386 -4.31 25.48 -4.55
CA ASN A 386 -3.27 26.45 -4.21
C ASN A 386 -1.88 26.10 -4.81
N LEU A 387 -1.77 25.01 -5.53
CA LEU A 387 -0.52 24.61 -6.18
C LEU A 387 -0.61 24.86 -7.68
N VAL A 388 0.46 25.39 -8.26
CA VAL A 388 0.56 25.60 -9.72
C VAL A 388 1.90 25.09 -10.24
N THR A 389 1.88 24.49 -11.43
CA THR A 389 3.09 23.96 -12.06
C THR A 389 3.68 25.00 -13.02
N VAL A 390 4.94 25.32 -12.82
CA VAL A 390 5.67 26.32 -13.61
C VAL A 390 7.06 25.79 -14.00
N CYS A 391 7.69 26.38 -15.00
CA CYS A 391 9.10 26.10 -15.33
C CYS A 391 10.05 26.88 -14.40
N ASP A 392 11.31 26.46 -14.33
CA ASP A 392 12.35 27.11 -13.49
C ASP A 392 12.40 28.62 -13.75
N LYS A 393 12.42 29.03 -15.02
CA LYS A 393 12.47 30.45 -15.44
C LYS A 393 11.30 31.24 -14.88
N CYS A 394 10.07 30.75 -15.06
CA CYS A 394 8.88 31.42 -14.54
C CYS A 394 8.83 31.39 -13.02
N HIS A 395 9.30 30.33 -12.39
CA HIS A 395 9.40 30.25 -10.92
C HIS A 395 10.35 31.32 -10.36
N THR A 396 11.52 31.49 -10.99
CA THR A 396 12.46 32.55 -10.62
C THR A 396 11.83 33.93 -10.75
N LEU A 397 11.11 34.19 -11.87
CA LEU A 397 10.42 35.46 -12.11
C LEU A 397 9.33 35.76 -11.06
N ILE A 398 8.64 34.76 -10.54
CA ILE A 398 7.67 34.95 -9.45
C ILE A 398 8.33 35.49 -8.19
N HIS A 399 9.55 34.98 -7.87
CA HIS A 399 10.24 35.29 -6.62
C HIS A 399 11.20 36.50 -6.72
N LEU A 400 11.49 37.03 -7.91
CA LEU A 400 12.28 38.25 -8.06
C LEU A 400 11.55 39.45 -7.44
N LYS A 401 12.25 40.27 -6.65
CA LYS A 401 11.65 41.46 -6.05
C LYS A 401 11.33 42.52 -7.10
N ASP A 402 12.20 42.72 -8.08
CA ASP A 402 12.03 43.67 -9.17
C ASP A 402 12.17 43.00 -10.53
N LEU A 403 11.35 43.43 -11.48
CA LEU A 403 11.36 42.98 -12.86
C LEU A 403 11.81 44.06 -13.86
N SER A 404 12.23 45.25 -13.41
CA SER A 404 12.60 46.37 -14.26
C SER A 404 13.73 46.03 -15.26
N ASP A 405 14.67 45.20 -14.83
CA ASP A 405 15.81 44.78 -15.66
C ASP A 405 15.56 43.46 -16.42
N VAL A 406 14.34 42.90 -16.34
CA VAL A 406 14.02 41.63 -16.99
C VAL A 406 13.31 41.82 -18.31
N ASN A 407 13.92 41.33 -19.39
CA ASN A 407 13.29 41.36 -20.69
C ASN A 407 12.14 40.34 -20.77
N LEU A 408 10.91 40.82 -20.63
CA LEU A 408 9.67 40.02 -20.71
C LEU A 408 9.08 39.90 -22.13
N SER A 409 9.76 40.45 -23.16
CA SER A 409 9.25 40.48 -24.55
C SER A 409 8.94 39.11 -25.14
N ARG A 410 9.53 38.03 -24.59
CA ARG A 410 9.26 36.65 -25.00
C ARG A 410 7.99 36.07 -24.40
N LEU A 411 7.37 36.72 -23.43
CA LEU A 411 6.12 36.27 -22.80
C LEU A 411 4.92 36.96 -23.51
N LYS A 412 3.89 36.18 -23.77
CA LYS A 412 2.63 36.71 -24.28
C LYS A 412 1.93 37.54 -23.19
N THR A 413 1.12 38.52 -23.59
CA THR A 413 0.39 39.40 -22.65
C THR A 413 -0.38 38.66 -21.55
N ASN A 414 -1.04 37.54 -21.90
CA ASN A 414 -1.72 36.69 -20.91
C ASN A 414 -0.75 35.99 -19.94
N ALA A 415 0.48 35.73 -20.35
CA ALA A 415 1.49 35.12 -19.47
C ALA A 415 2.03 36.15 -18.48
N ILE A 416 2.21 37.39 -18.92
CA ILE A 416 2.62 38.51 -18.04
C ILE A 416 1.56 38.75 -16.98
N ARG A 417 0.28 38.84 -17.36
CA ARG A 417 -0.82 38.98 -16.41
C ARG A 417 -0.86 37.89 -15.34
N LYS A 418 -0.65 36.62 -15.73
CA LYS A 418 -0.57 35.49 -14.77
C LYS A 418 0.66 35.56 -13.88
N LEU A 419 1.78 35.98 -14.43
CA LEU A 419 2.98 36.19 -13.64
C LEU A 419 2.77 37.25 -12.55
N GLU A 420 2.18 38.37 -12.90
CA GLU A 420 1.82 39.42 -11.95
C GLU A 420 0.82 38.95 -10.88
N GLU A 421 -0.19 38.19 -11.27
CA GLU A 421 -1.16 37.58 -10.35
C GLU A 421 -0.47 36.71 -9.27
N TYR A 422 0.47 35.87 -9.68
CA TYR A 422 1.18 35.01 -8.73
C TYR A 422 2.20 35.81 -7.88
N ARG A 423 2.80 36.84 -8.43
CA ARG A 423 3.71 37.75 -7.69
C ARG A 423 3.00 38.51 -6.56
N LYS A 424 1.77 39.00 -6.81
CA LYS A 424 0.96 39.70 -5.78
C LYS A 424 0.69 38.87 -4.53
N CYS A 425 0.75 37.56 -4.64
CA CYS A 425 0.55 36.65 -3.53
C CYS A 425 1.86 36.30 -2.77
N VAL A 426 2.99 36.61 -3.35
CA VAL A 426 4.33 36.33 -2.78
C VAL A 426 4.93 37.57 -2.12
N HIS A 427 4.75 38.71 -2.77
CA HIS A 427 5.19 40.04 -2.33
C HIS A 427 4.01 40.84 -1.82
#